data_b5c9882809626d30cf9bf660c1540baf
#
_entry.id   b5c9882809626d30cf9bf660c1540baf
#
_cell.length_a   1.000
_cell.length_b   1.000
_cell.length_c   1.000
_cell.angle_alpha   90.00
_cell.angle_beta   90.00
_cell.angle_gamma   90.00
#
_symmetry.space_group_name_H-M   'P 1'
#
loop_
_entity.id
_entity.type
_entity.pdbx_description
1 polymer ?
#
loop_
_entity_poly.entity_id
_entity_poly.type
_entity_poly.pdbx_seq_one_letter_code
_entity_poly.pdbx_strand_id
1 'polypeptide(L)'
;KISSGATLVRNPAGPGEWVLVNGYDGTTRALDAADGRVVWSYATGNYINGAPAIVDGRFVVFGGCDAQLHVVGLADGKVLRTIDAEAYIPASIGTFGTMAFCGNYANQTVAFDVAAGTVAWKYQDRAMPFFSSPAVNERLVLIGSRDKSLHAIDRLKGEAVWKFRTGGRVEGAPILFNDAVVFGSADGRLYAAELAAGAELWRLELGEALTASPAFGENFIVVGGEKGTVFAVRAGPAPAPAR
;
A
#
# COMPACT_ATOMS: atom_id res chain seq x y z
N LYS A 1 -7.07 19.31 -3.19
CA LYS A 1 -5.82 18.79 -2.61
C LYS A 1 -5.62 17.35 -3.06
N ILE A 2 -4.43 17.00 -3.54
CA ILE A 2 -3.97 15.62 -3.76
C ILE A 2 -3.05 15.29 -2.59
N SER A 3 -3.35 14.23 -1.84
CA SER A 3 -2.61 13.85 -0.63
C SER A 3 -2.01 12.44 -0.73
N SER A 4 -2.20 11.77 -1.85
CA SER A 4 -1.65 10.44 -2.13
C SER A 4 -0.67 10.47 -3.30
N GLY A 5 0.04 9.36 -3.53
CA GLY A 5 0.84 9.15 -4.72
C GLY A 5 0.00 9.09 -6.00
N ALA A 6 0.65 9.29 -7.12
CA ALA A 6 0.08 9.05 -8.45
C ALA A 6 0.50 7.67 -8.97
N THR A 7 -0.31 7.08 -9.85
CA THR A 7 0.00 5.80 -10.48
C THR A 7 0.14 6.00 -11.98
N LEU A 8 1.32 5.68 -12.51
CA LEU A 8 1.59 5.70 -13.94
C LEU A 8 1.13 4.38 -14.56
N VAL A 9 0.43 4.47 -15.69
CA VAL A 9 -0.08 3.29 -16.40
C VAL A 9 -0.01 3.52 -17.92
N ARG A 10 0.21 2.45 -18.67
CA ARG A 10 0.12 2.54 -20.16
C ARG A 10 -1.31 2.86 -20.57
N ASN A 11 -1.45 3.71 -21.59
CA ASN A 11 -2.74 3.99 -22.20
C ASN A 11 -3.35 2.69 -22.77
N PRO A 12 -4.51 2.22 -22.25
CA PRO A 12 -5.11 0.98 -22.72
C PRO A 12 -5.72 1.07 -24.14
N ALA A 13 -5.90 2.29 -24.65
CA ALA A 13 -6.54 2.54 -25.95
C ALA A 13 -5.56 2.89 -27.06
N GLY A 14 -4.25 3.02 -26.76
CA GLY A 14 -3.26 3.41 -27.79
C GLY A 14 -1.87 3.70 -27.21
N PRO A 15 -1.04 4.43 -27.94
CA PRO A 15 0.29 4.80 -27.47
C PRO A 15 0.22 5.80 -26.30
N GLY A 16 1.32 5.90 -25.54
CA GLY A 16 1.46 6.85 -24.44
C GLY A 16 1.11 6.26 -23.06
N GLU A 17 1.09 7.14 -22.07
CA GLU A 17 0.87 6.79 -20.68
C GLU A 17 -0.14 7.73 -20.04
N TRP A 18 -0.82 7.23 -19.02
CA TRP A 18 -1.72 8.01 -18.20
C TRP A 18 -1.22 8.07 -16.75
N VAL A 19 -1.47 9.21 -16.12
CA VAL A 19 -1.26 9.42 -14.69
C VAL A 19 -2.61 9.36 -14.00
N LEU A 20 -2.78 8.38 -13.13
CA LEU A 20 -3.98 8.26 -12.30
C LEU A 20 -3.74 8.96 -10.97
N VAL A 21 -4.67 9.80 -10.56
CA VAL A 21 -4.62 10.55 -9.30
C VAL A 21 -5.95 10.54 -8.59
N ASN A 22 -5.90 10.46 -7.26
CA ASN A 22 -7.04 10.63 -6.38
C ASN A 22 -6.98 12.00 -5.70
N GLY A 23 -8.08 12.71 -5.77
CA GLY A 23 -8.23 14.02 -5.15
C GLY A 23 -9.01 13.95 -3.83
N TYR A 24 -8.65 14.83 -2.90
CA TYR A 24 -9.41 15.04 -1.65
C TYR A 24 -10.80 15.68 -1.92
N ASP A 25 -11.09 15.98 -3.18
CA ASP A 25 -12.41 16.36 -3.66
C ASP A 25 -13.33 15.17 -3.98
N GLY A 26 -12.89 13.95 -3.64
CA GLY A 26 -13.62 12.71 -3.91
C GLY A 26 -13.58 12.29 -5.38
N THR A 27 -12.63 12.79 -6.17
CA THR A 27 -12.56 12.47 -7.60
C THR A 27 -11.28 11.73 -7.95
N THR A 28 -11.41 10.63 -8.66
CA THR A 28 -10.31 9.94 -9.36
C THR A 28 -10.24 10.44 -10.79
N ARG A 29 -9.04 10.73 -11.29
CA ARG A 29 -8.80 11.23 -12.64
C ARG A 29 -7.71 10.42 -13.33
N ALA A 30 -7.90 10.16 -14.61
CA ALA A 30 -6.83 9.78 -15.53
C ALA A 30 -6.42 11.02 -16.33
N LEU A 31 -5.15 11.33 -16.31
CA LEU A 31 -4.54 12.44 -17.04
C LEU A 31 -3.62 11.86 -18.10
N ASP A 32 -3.61 12.45 -19.28
CA ASP A 32 -2.58 12.15 -20.28
C ASP A 32 -1.22 12.61 -19.73
N ALA A 33 -0.23 11.72 -19.72
CA ALA A 33 1.08 12.01 -19.15
C ALA A 33 1.89 13.04 -19.99
N ALA A 34 1.56 13.22 -21.26
CA ALA A 34 2.28 14.14 -22.15
C ALA A 34 1.87 15.60 -21.96
N ASP A 35 0.58 15.88 -21.73
CA ASP A 35 0.05 17.25 -21.69
C ASP A 35 -0.79 17.57 -20.45
N GLY A 36 -1.06 16.59 -19.58
CA GLY A 36 -1.86 16.73 -18.35
C GLY A 36 -3.37 16.87 -18.59
N ARG A 37 -3.84 16.67 -19.81
CA ARG A 37 -5.27 16.73 -20.14
C ARG A 37 -6.03 15.62 -19.44
N VAL A 38 -7.21 15.95 -18.87
CA VAL A 38 -8.09 14.95 -18.28
C VAL A 38 -8.67 14.04 -19.37
N VAL A 39 -8.39 12.75 -19.27
CA VAL A 39 -8.93 11.72 -20.17
C VAL A 39 -10.31 11.29 -19.70
N TRP A 40 -10.41 10.94 -18.43
CA TRP A 40 -11.67 10.66 -17.75
C TRP A 40 -11.60 11.03 -16.28
N SER A 41 -12.77 11.15 -15.65
CA SER A 41 -12.90 11.36 -14.21
C SER A 41 -14.09 10.59 -13.66
N TYR A 42 -13.96 10.15 -12.39
CA TYR A 42 -15.02 9.49 -11.63
C TYR A 42 -15.10 10.09 -10.23
N ALA A 43 -16.30 10.42 -9.76
CA ALA A 43 -16.53 11.02 -8.44
C ALA A 43 -17.24 10.02 -7.51
N THR A 44 -16.71 9.86 -6.29
CA THR A 44 -17.29 9.01 -5.24
C THR A 44 -18.31 9.73 -4.38
N GLY A 45 -18.26 11.06 -4.34
CA GLY A 45 -19.04 11.88 -3.42
C GLY A 45 -18.44 12.02 -2.01
N ASN A 46 -17.30 11.40 -1.72
CA ASN A 46 -16.58 11.49 -0.45
C ASN A 46 -15.06 11.51 -0.66
N TYR A 47 -14.29 11.84 0.38
CA TYR A 47 -12.84 11.94 0.31
C TYR A 47 -12.17 10.61 -0.06
N ILE A 48 -11.16 10.67 -0.94
CA ILE A 48 -10.31 9.55 -1.30
C ILE A 48 -8.91 9.82 -0.72
N ASN A 49 -8.40 8.90 0.08
CA ASN A 49 -7.16 9.09 0.84
C ASN A 49 -5.94 8.43 0.19
N GLY A 50 -6.11 7.25 -0.40
CA GLY A 50 -5.02 6.44 -0.98
C GLY A 50 -4.78 6.73 -2.46
N ALA A 51 -3.64 6.29 -2.98
CA ALA A 51 -3.37 6.27 -4.42
C ALA A 51 -4.26 5.22 -5.12
N PRO A 52 -4.65 5.47 -6.39
CA PRO A 52 -5.34 4.46 -7.17
C PRO A 52 -4.39 3.30 -7.49
N ALA A 53 -4.90 2.07 -7.50
CA ALA A 53 -4.14 0.88 -7.87
C ALA A 53 -4.75 0.20 -9.09
N ILE A 54 -3.93 -0.58 -9.80
CA ILE A 54 -4.35 -1.31 -11.00
C ILE A 54 -4.52 -2.79 -10.66
N VAL A 55 -5.61 -3.37 -11.10
CA VAL A 55 -5.89 -4.81 -11.01
C VAL A 55 -6.03 -5.36 -12.42
N ASP A 56 -5.28 -6.43 -12.71
CA ASP A 56 -5.33 -7.18 -13.97
C ASP A 56 -5.17 -6.31 -15.23
N GLY A 57 -4.47 -5.15 -15.12
CA GLY A 57 -4.29 -4.21 -16.23
C GLY A 57 -5.58 -3.60 -16.81
N ARG A 58 -6.73 -3.83 -16.19
CA ARG A 58 -8.05 -3.44 -16.71
C ARG A 58 -8.87 -2.59 -15.75
N PHE A 59 -8.65 -2.75 -14.45
CA PHE A 59 -9.44 -2.09 -13.42
C PHE A 59 -8.58 -1.11 -12.63
N VAL A 60 -9.15 0.04 -12.31
CA VAL A 60 -8.63 0.96 -11.32
C VAL A 60 -9.42 0.76 -10.04
N VAL A 61 -8.72 0.51 -8.92
CA VAL A 61 -9.34 0.32 -7.61
C VAL A 61 -8.81 1.34 -6.61
N PHE A 62 -9.67 1.83 -5.74
CA PHE A 62 -9.33 2.77 -4.68
C PHE A 62 -10.42 2.78 -3.62
N GLY A 63 -10.10 3.28 -2.44
CA GLY A 63 -11.04 3.43 -1.33
C GLY A 63 -10.93 4.80 -0.69
N GLY A 64 -11.90 5.13 0.14
CA GLY A 64 -11.99 6.42 0.80
C GLY A 64 -12.85 6.41 2.05
N CYS A 65 -13.43 7.58 2.36
CA CYS A 65 -14.24 7.80 3.55
C CYS A 65 -15.73 7.43 3.36
N ASP A 66 -16.07 6.62 2.39
CA ASP A 66 -17.42 6.08 2.15
C ASP A 66 -17.55 4.59 2.47
N ALA A 67 -16.48 3.99 3.01
CA ALA A 67 -16.41 2.57 3.34
C ALA A 67 -16.57 1.62 2.15
N GLN A 68 -16.29 2.10 0.92
CA GLN A 68 -16.39 1.31 -0.30
C GLN A 68 -15.03 1.12 -0.97
N LEU A 69 -14.79 -0.06 -1.52
CA LEU A 69 -13.80 -0.25 -2.56
C LEU A 69 -14.48 0.03 -3.90
N HIS A 70 -14.04 1.08 -4.58
CA HIS A 70 -14.51 1.41 -5.93
C HIS A 70 -13.71 0.63 -6.97
N VAL A 71 -14.41 0.11 -7.97
CA VAL A 71 -13.82 -0.57 -9.13
C VAL A 71 -14.34 0.14 -10.39
N VAL A 72 -13.44 0.80 -11.10
CA VAL A 72 -13.76 1.49 -12.35
C VAL A 72 -12.94 0.92 -13.51
N GLY A 73 -13.44 1.03 -14.71
CA GLY A 73 -12.72 0.63 -15.92
C GLY A 73 -11.51 1.54 -16.16
N LEU A 74 -10.34 0.96 -16.40
CA LEU A 74 -9.14 1.75 -16.71
C LEU A 74 -9.32 2.57 -17.98
N ALA A 75 -9.98 2.01 -19.01
CA ALA A 75 -10.10 2.62 -20.31
C ALA A 75 -11.02 3.87 -20.36
N ASP A 76 -12.04 3.92 -19.52
CA ASP A 76 -13.11 4.91 -19.64
C ASP A 76 -13.60 5.51 -18.32
N GLY A 77 -13.05 5.07 -17.19
CA GLY A 77 -13.44 5.55 -15.86
C GLY A 77 -14.87 5.18 -15.44
N LYS A 78 -15.56 4.34 -16.19
CA LYS A 78 -16.92 3.92 -15.82
C LYS A 78 -16.90 3.02 -14.60
N VAL A 79 -17.79 3.31 -13.64
CA VAL A 79 -17.97 2.44 -12.49
C VAL A 79 -18.48 1.07 -12.94
N LEU A 80 -17.79 0.03 -12.51
CA LEU A 80 -18.18 -1.34 -12.74
C LEU A 80 -18.90 -1.92 -11.52
N ARG A 81 -18.40 -1.58 -10.33
CA ARG A 81 -18.98 -1.97 -9.05
C ARG A 81 -18.36 -1.20 -7.88
N THR A 82 -19.02 -1.31 -6.75
CA THR A 82 -18.46 -1.00 -5.42
C THR A 82 -18.57 -2.24 -4.55
N ILE A 83 -17.62 -2.42 -3.63
CA ILE A 83 -17.61 -3.55 -2.69
C ILE A 83 -17.50 -2.97 -1.29
N ASP A 84 -18.42 -3.37 -0.40
CA ASP A 84 -18.44 -2.89 0.97
C ASP A 84 -17.17 -3.31 1.74
N ALA A 85 -16.43 -2.34 2.25
CA ALA A 85 -15.25 -2.52 3.08
C ALA A 85 -15.57 -2.41 4.58
N GLU A 86 -16.86 -2.23 4.94
CA GLU A 86 -17.41 -2.07 6.29
C GLU A 86 -16.93 -0.83 7.05
N ALA A 87 -15.83 -0.23 6.65
CA ALA A 87 -15.28 0.97 7.27
C ALA A 87 -14.39 1.73 6.29
N TYR A 88 -14.09 2.98 6.63
CA TYR A 88 -13.23 3.85 5.83
C TYR A 88 -11.88 3.22 5.54
N ILE A 89 -11.40 3.39 4.30
CA ILE A 89 -10.09 2.93 3.85
C ILE A 89 -9.11 4.12 3.92
N PRO A 90 -8.13 4.10 4.84
CA PRO A 90 -7.27 5.27 5.09
C PRO A 90 -6.09 5.40 4.13
N ALA A 91 -5.71 4.33 3.45
CA ALA A 91 -4.46 4.23 2.70
C ALA A 91 -4.67 3.69 1.28
N SER A 92 -3.58 3.53 0.55
CA SER A 92 -3.60 2.96 -0.80
C SER A 92 -3.89 1.46 -0.77
N ILE A 93 -4.37 0.96 -1.90
CA ILE A 93 -4.69 -0.45 -2.09
C ILE A 93 -3.44 -1.19 -2.58
N GLY A 94 -3.12 -2.33 -1.96
CA GLY A 94 -2.17 -3.30 -2.51
C GLY A 94 -2.87 -4.26 -3.47
N THR A 95 -2.22 -4.67 -4.55
CA THR A 95 -2.84 -5.56 -5.54
C THR A 95 -1.92 -6.71 -5.92
N PHE A 96 -2.51 -7.86 -6.22
CA PHE A 96 -1.81 -9.00 -6.80
C PHE A 96 -2.79 -9.85 -7.63
N GLY A 97 -2.51 -10.03 -8.92
CA GLY A 97 -3.43 -10.71 -9.85
C GLY A 97 -4.78 -9.99 -9.90
N THR A 98 -5.84 -10.71 -9.60
CA THR A 98 -7.23 -10.19 -9.56
C THR A 98 -7.67 -9.69 -8.17
N MET A 99 -6.76 -9.74 -7.19
CA MET A 99 -7.05 -9.41 -5.80
C MET A 99 -6.61 -8.00 -5.42
N ALA A 100 -7.37 -7.37 -4.53
CA ALA A 100 -7.04 -6.09 -3.89
C ALA A 100 -7.06 -6.25 -2.36
N PHE A 101 -6.19 -5.50 -1.67
CA PHE A 101 -5.99 -5.60 -0.22
C PHE A 101 -5.88 -4.21 0.39
N CYS A 102 -6.51 -4.00 1.54
CA CYS A 102 -6.35 -2.75 2.30
C CYS A 102 -6.54 -2.97 3.81
N GLY A 103 -6.05 -2.01 4.58
CA GLY A 103 -6.49 -1.83 5.96
C GLY A 103 -7.72 -0.95 6.03
N ASN A 104 -8.50 -1.05 7.11
CA ASN A 104 -9.66 -0.21 7.36
C ASN A 104 -9.74 0.30 8.81
N TYR A 105 -10.65 1.23 9.06
CA TYR A 105 -10.90 1.79 10.39
C TYR A 105 -11.62 0.84 11.36
N ALA A 106 -12.16 -0.29 10.88
CA ALA A 106 -12.71 -1.35 11.72
C ALA A 106 -11.63 -2.31 12.27
N ASN A 107 -10.36 -1.90 12.22
CA ASN A 107 -9.21 -2.69 12.70
C ASN A 107 -8.99 -3.99 11.91
N GLN A 108 -9.33 -3.98 10.63
CA GLN A 108 -9.23 -5.15 9.75
C GLN A 108 -8.27 -4.88 8.59
N THR A 109 -7.63 -5.95 8.12
CA THR A 109 -7.11 -6.05 6.76
C THR A 109 -8.11 -6.85 5.94
N VAL A 110 -8.54 -6.30 4.81
CA VAL A 110 -9.58 -6.88 3.96
C VAL A 110 -8.98 -7.23 2.60
N ALA A 111 -9.30 -8.42 2.11
CA ALA A 111 -9.01 -8.83 0.74
C ALA A 111 -10.30 -8.89 -0.09
N PHE A 112 -10.21 -8.41 -1.29
CA PHE A 112 -11.31 -8.37 -2.26
C PHE A 112 -10.94 -9.17 -3.51
N ASP A 113 -11.83 -10.02 -3.96
CA ASP A 113 -11.80 -10.51 -5.33
C ASP A 113 -12.48 -9.47 -6.22
N VAL A 114 -11.67 -8.72 -6.95
CA VAL A 114 -12.15 -7.60 -7.78
C VAL A 114 -12.97 -8.11 -8.96
N ALA A 115 -12.64 -9.27 -9.51
CA ALA A 115 -13.36 -9.86 -10.63
C ALA A 115 -14.73 -10.40 -10.19
N ALA A 116 -14.80 -11.12 -9.07
CA ALA A 116 -16.04 -11.61 -8.49
C ALA A 116 -16.90 -10.48 -7.86
N GLY A 117 -16.27 -9.40 -7.39
CA GLY A 117 -16.96 -8.31 -6.70
C GLY A 117 -17.33 -8.64 -5.26
N THR A 118 -16.50 -9.43 -4.59
CA THR A 118 -16.77 -9.93 -3.23
C THR A 118 -15.59 -9.75 -2.31
N VAL A 119 -15.84 -9.70 -1.00
CA VAL A 119 -14.81 -9.85 0.02
C VAL A 119 -14.38 -11.31 0.06
N ALA A 120 -13.07 -11.56 -0.12
CA ALA A 120 -12.51 -12.91 -0.09
C ALA A 120 -12.22 -13.35 1.36
N TRP A 121 -11.60 -12.47 2.14
CA TRP A 121 -11.34 -12.71 3.56
C TRP A 121 -11.13 -11.39 4.32
N LYS A 122 -11.22 -11.49 5.65
CA LYS A 122 -10.89 -10.41 6.59
C LYS A 122 -9.96 -10.96 7.65
N TYR A 123 -8.94 -10.18 7.97
CA TYR A 123 -8.00 -10.46 9.05
C TYR A 123 -8.13 -9.39 10.13
N GLN A 124 -8.22 -9.81 11.38
CA GLN A 124 -8.20 -8.95 12.56
C GLN A 124 -7.38 -9.61 13.67
N ASP A 125 -6.52 -8.84 14.33
CA ASP A 125 -5.72 -9.36 15.45
C ASP A 125 -6.04 -8.64 16.76
N ARG A 126 -5.96 -7.31 16.76
CA ARG A 126 -6.27 -6.46 17.91
C ARG A 126 -7.21 -5.34 17.51
N ALA A 127 -7.80 -4.66 18.50
CA ALA A 127 -8.62 -3.48 18.27
C ALA A 127 -7.74 -2.25 17.96
N MET A 128 -6.88 -2.34 16.94
CA MET A 128 -5.99 -1.28 16.46
C MET A 128 -6.02 -1.24 14.94
N PRO A 129 -6.22 -0.05 14.33
CA PRO A 129 -6.40 0.07 12.90
C PRO A 129 -5.12 -0.19 12.10
N PHE A 130 -5.33 -0.65 10.86
CA PHE A 130 -4.30 -0.81 9.85
C PHE A 130 -4.32 0.41 8.92
N PHE A 131 -3.38 1.34 9.12
CA PHE A 131 -3.29 2.58 8.33
C PHE A 131 -2.21 2.57 7.28
N SER A 132 -1.36 1.55 7.30
CA SER A 132 -0.35 1.34 6.26
C SER A 132 -0.98 0.87 4.95
N SER A 133 -0.43 1.28 3.82
CA SER A 133 -0.70 0.62 2.56
C SER A 133 0.00 -0.74 2.55
N PRO A 134 -0.65 -1.83 2.13
CA PRO A 134 -0.02 -3.14 2.14
C PRO A 134 0.98 -3.31 0.99
N ALA A 135 2.09 -4.01 1.25
CA ALA A 135 2.92 -4.62 0.21
C ALA A 135 2.49 -6.07 0.01
N VAL A 136 2.42 -6.51 -1.23
CA VAL A 136 1.86 -7.83 -1.57
C VAL A 136 2.79 -8.58 -2.51
N ASN A 137 3.00 -9.87 -2.25
CA ASN A 137 3.68 -10.80 -3.15
C ASN A 137 2.84 -12.06 -3.38
N GLU A 138 3.43 -13.08 -3.99
CA GLU A 138 2.75 -14.35 -4.30
C GLU A 138 2.15 -15.04 -3.06
N ARG A 139 2.77 -14.90 -1.89
CA ARG A 139 2.41 -15.61 -0.67
C ARG A 139 1.80 -14.73 0.41
N LEU A 140 2.26 -13.49 0.54
CA LEU A 140 2.01 -12.65 1.70
C LEU A 140 1.39 -11.31 1.35
N VAL A 141 0.54 -10.84 2.24
CA VAL A 141 0.16 -9.44 2.42
C VAL A 141 0.89 -8.93 3.66
N LEU A 142 1.76 -7.93 3.48
CA LEU A 142 2.51 -7.31 4.56
C LEU A 142 1.94 -5.92 4.84
N ILE A 143 1.49 -5.69 6.06
CA ILE A 143 0.82 -4.45 6.43
C ILE A 143 1.21 -4.01 7.84
N GLY A 144 1.51 -2.72 7.99
CA GLY A 144 1.79 -2.11 9.27
C GLY A 144 0.52 -1.76 10.05
N SER A 145 0.62 -1.80 11.38
CA SER A 145 -0.48 -1.48 12.27
C SER A 145 -0.08 -0.53 13.40
N ARG A 146 -1.05 0.16 13.95
CA ARG A 146 -0.90 0.95 15.18
C ARG A 146 -0.72 0.09 16.43
N ASP A 147 -0.87 -1.22 16.35
CA ASP A 147 -0.52 -2.16 17.41
C ASP A 147 1.00 -2.33 17.60
N LYS A 148 1.80 -1.53 16.87
CA LYS A 148 3.26 -1.52 16.86
C LYS A 148 3.86 -2.77 16.22
N SER A 149 3.21 -3.29 15.19
CA SER A 149 3.70 -4.47 14.49
C SER A 149 3.57 -4.33 12.98
N LEU A 150 4.47 -4.98 12.25
CA LEU A 150 4.25 -5.39 10.89
C LEU A 150 3.63 -6.80 10.91
N HIS A 151 2.52 -6.98 10.21
CA HIS A 151 1.84 -8.26 10.08
C HIS A 151 2.12 -8.84 8.69
N ALA A 152 2.45 -10.13 8.64
CA ALA A 152 2.47 -10.94 7.44
C ALA A 152 1.28 -11.89 7.46
N ILE A 153 0.44 -11.78 6.48
CA ILE A 153 -0.82 -12.50 6.36
C ILE A 153 -0.74 -13.37 5.11
N ASP A 154 -1.17 -14.62 5.19
CA ASP A 154 -1.28 -15.49 4.01
C ASP A 154 -2.25 -14.86 3.00
N ARG A 155 -1.78 -14.60 1.80
CA ARG A 155 -2.54 -13.84 0.80
C ARG A 155 -3.84 -14.53 0.37
N LEU A 156 -3.89 -15.85 0.39
CA LEU A 156 -5.06 -16.61 -0.05
C LEU A 156 -6.02 -16.91 1.10
N LYS A 157 -5.48 -17.15 2.32
CA LYS A 157 -6.29 -17.59 3.45
C LYS A 157 -6.72 -16.47 4.39
N GLY A 158 -5.97 -15.35 4.43
CA GLY A 158 -6.22 -14.29 5.42
C GLY A 158 -5.78 -14.66 6.83
N GLU A 159 -4.90 -15.64 6.99
CA GLU A 159 -4.38 -16.10 8.28
C GLU A 159 -3.02 -15.47 8.56
N ALA A 160 -2.71 -15.17 9.84
CA ALA A 160 -1.41 -14.67 10.22
C ALA A 160 -0.33 -15.74 9.97
N VAL A 161 0.74 -15.34 9.28
CA VAL A 161 1.94 -16.18 9.11
C VAL A 161 2.97 -15.82 10.17
N TRP A 162 3.27 -14.55 10.32
CA TRP A 162 4.15 -14.03 11.37
C TRP A 162 3.84 -12.56 11.68
N LYS A 163 4.35 -12.09 12.81
CA LYS A 163 4.29 -10.69 13.25
C LYS A 163 5.66 -10.24 13.71
N PHE A 164 6.08 -9.07 13.24
CA PHE A 164 7.30 -8.41 13.69
C PHE A 164 6.94 -7.23 14.59
N ARG A 165 7.35 -7.30 15.87
CA ARG A 165 7.04 -6.27 16.86
C ARG A 165 8.11 -5.19 16.89
N THR A 166 7.69 -3.92 16.88
CA THR A 166 8.51 -2.72 17.02
C THR A 166 8.20 -1.98 18.32
N GLY A 167 8.93 -0.91 18.61
CA GLY A 167 8.67 -0.02 19.75
C GLY A 167 7.56 1.00 19.50
N GLY A 168 7.24 1.32 18.23
CA GLY A 168 6.27 2.32 17.80
C GLY A 168 5.30 1.80 16.75
N ARG A 169 4.30 2.62 16.38
CA ARG A 169 3.36 2.28 15.30
C ARG A 169 4.09 2.15 13.95
N VAL A 170 3.57 1.29 13.08
CA VAL A 170 4.05 1.08 11.71
C VAL A 170 2.97 1.59 10.76
N GLU A 171 3.16 2.79 10.21
CA GLU A 171 2.15 3.47 9.36
C GLU A 171 2.59 3.62 7.91
N GLY A 172 3.90 3.70 7.65
CA GLY A 172 4.44 3.67 6.30
C GLY A 172 4.21 2.33 5.61
N ALA A 173 4.00 2.34 4.29
CA ALA A 173 3.94 1.11 3.52
C ALA A 173 5.29 0.39 3.56
N PRO A 174 5.37 -0.91 3.85
CA PRO A 174 6.60 -1.66 3.73
C PRO A 174 7.00 -1.82 2.26
N ILE A 175 8.30 -2.00 1.99
CA ILE A 175 8.80 -2.35 0.67
C ILE A 175 9.40 -3.75 0.68
N LEU A 176 9.21 -4.46 -0.43
CA LEU A 176 9.79 -5.78 -0.66
C LEU A 176 11.10 -5.64 -1.43
N PHE A 177 12.15 -6.27 -0.94
CA PHE A 177 13.45 -6.28 -1.59
C PHE A 177 14.10 -7.65 -1.45
N ASN A 178 14.21 -8.39 -2.56
CA ASN A 178 14.64 -9.80 -2.54
C ASN A 178 13.80 -10.62 -1.54
N ASP A 179 14.46 -11.34 -0.64
CA ASP A 179 13.82 -12.15 0.41
C ASP A 179 13.60 -11.37 1.72
N ALA A 180 13.60 -10.04 1.66
CA ALA A 180 13.41 -9.16 2.81
C ALA A 180 12.23 -8.20 2.63
N VAL A 181 11.68 -7.75 3.75
CA VAL A 181 10.79 -6.61 3.85
C VAL A 181 11.47 -5.51 4.64
N VAL A 182 11.41 -4.27 4.13
CA VAL A 182 11.95 -3.09 4.82
C VAL A 182 10.81 -2.14 5.17
N PHE A 183 10.79 -1.62 6.40
CA PHE A 183 9.74 -0.75 6.90
C PHE A 183 10.23 0.17 8.02
N GLY A 184 9.62 1.35 8.09
CA GLY A 184 9.84 2.32 9.15
C GLY A 184 8.89 2.15 10.32
N SER A 185 9.30 2.60 11.49
CA SER A 185 8.47 2.63 12.69
C SER A 185 8.56 4.00 13.38
N ALA A 186 7.50 4.38 14.07
CA ALA A 186 7.46 5.59 14.86
C ALA A 186 8.37 5.55 16.10
N ASP A 187 9.06 4.43 16.37
CA ASP A 187 10.13 4.36 17.36
C ASP A 187 11.48 4.92 16.88
N GLY A 188 11.52 5.44 15.66
CA GLY A 188 12.71 6.06 15.08
C GLY A 188 13.66 5.10 14.38
N ARG A 189 13.20 3.89 14.08
CA ARG A 189 14.01 2.85 13.45
C ARG A 189 13.49 2.43 12.10
N LEU A 190 14.43 2.16 11.20
CA LEU A 190 14.21 1.44 9.97
C LEU A 190 14.58 -0.03 10.20
N TYR A 191 13.70 -0.94 9.87
CA TYR A 191 13.85 -2.38 10.08
C TYR A 191 13.91 -3.12 8.75
N ALA A 192 14.66 -4.23 8.73
CA ALA A 192 14.51 -5.26 7.72
C ALA A 192 14.26 -6.60 8.39
N ALA A 193 13.32 -7.36 7.85
CA ALA A 193 12.99 -8.70 8.29
C ALA A 193 12.94 -9.67 7.10
N GLU A 194 13.24 -10.92 7.36
CA GLU A 194 13.12 -12.01 6.41
C GLU A 194 11.65 -12.23 6.04
N LEU A 195 11.35 -12.35 4.75
CA LEU A 195 9.98 -12.57 4.27
C LEU A 195 9.38 -13.90 4.71
N ALA A 196 10.19 -14.95 4.83
CA ALA A 196 9.70 -16.30 5.11
C ALA A 196 9.21 -16.44 6.56
N ALA A 197 9.97 -15.93 7.53
CA ALA A 197 9.75 -16.17 8.95
C ALA A 197 9.59 -14.90 9.80
N GLY A 198 9.80 -13.72 9.22
CA GLY A 198 9.76 -12.45 9.96
C GLY A 198 10.95 -12.26 10.91
N ALA A 199 12.03 -13.03 10.75
CA ALA A 199 13.24 -12.86 11.55
C ALA A 199 13.90 -11.51 11.26
N GLU A 200 14.35 -10.79 12.29
CA GLU A 200 15.07 -9.52 12.12
C GLU A 200 16.40 -9.78 11.38
N LEU A 201 16.58 -9.13 10.25
CA LEU A 201 17.86 -9.13 9.53
C LEU A 201 18.77 -8.02 10.00
N TRP A 202 18.22 -6.82 10.14
CA TRP A 202 18.89 -5.66 10.68
C TRP A 202 17.89 -4.59 11.10
N ARG A 203 18.35 -3.66 11.91
CA ARG A 203 17.70 -2.40 12.24
C ARG A 203 18.70 -1.25 12.27
N LEU A 204 18.24 -0.06 11.91
CA LEU A 204 19.01 1.15 11.93
C LEU A 204 18.23 2.23 12.69
N GLU A 205 18.87 2.82 13.70
CA GLU A 205 18.30 3.93 14.47
C GLU A 205 18.55 5.25 13.75
N LEU A 206 17.48 5.96 13.39
CA LEU A 206 17.53 7.22 12.65
C LEU A 206 17.15 8.44 13.53
N GLY A 207 16.68 8.19 14.77
CA GLY A 207 16.50 9.21 15.81
C GLY A 207 15.23 10.05 15.69
N GLU A 208 14.37 9.79 14.71
CA GLU A 208 13.05 10.41 14.60
C GLU A 208 12.02 9.44 14.03
N ALA A 209 10.74 9.64 14.36
CA ALA A 209 9.66 8.75 13.92
C ALA A 209 9.60 8.63 12.40
N LEU A 210 9.54 7.40 11.91
CA LEU A 210 9.45 7.06 10.49
C LEU A 210 8.02 6.60 10.18
N THR A 211 7.17 7.52 9.75
CA THR A 211 5.79 7.25 9.37
C THR A 211 5.57 7.30 7.86
N ALA A 212 6.54 7.83 7.12
CA ALA A 212 6.56 7.77 5.67
C ALA A 212 6.97 6.38 5.16
N SER A 213 6.50 6.02 3.98
CA SER A 213 6.89 4.78 3.30
C SER A 213 8.33 4.91 2.80
N PRO A 214 9.21 3.92 3.07
CA PRO A 214 10.51 3.87 2.42
C PRO A 214 10.36 3.62 0.92
N ALA A 215 11.36 4.05 0.15
CA ALA A 215 11.48 3.78 -1.27
C ALA A 215 12.87 3.21 -1.56
N PHE A 216 12.97 2.31 -2.53
CA PHE A 216 14.24 1.77 -3.01
C PHE A 216 14.55 2.32 -4.40
N GLY A 217 15.79 2.78 -4.61
CA GLY A 217 16.29 3.23 -5.90
C GLY A 217 17.79 3.05 -5.98
N GLU A 218 18.26 2.53 -7.11
CA GLU A 218 19.67 2.20 -7.34
C GLU A 218 20.25 1.32 -6.22
N ASN A 219 20.99 1.92 -5.29
CA ASN A 219 21.62 1.22 -4.15
C ASN A 219 21.25 1.86 -2.81
N PHE A 220 20.15 2.61 -2.76
CA PHE A 220 19.71 3.30 -1.56
C PHE A 220 18.28 2.97 -1.19
N ILE A 221 18.04 2.89 0.12
CA ILE A 221 16.71 2.96 0.71
C ILE A 221 16.55 4.39 1.20
N VAL A 222 15.52 5.08 0.73
CA VAL A 222 15.22 6.46 1.11
C VAL A 222 13.96 6.47 1.95
N VAL A 223 13.96 7.17 3.09
CA VAL A 223 12.79 7.30 3.96
C VAL A 223 12.73 8.69 4.58
N GLY A 224 11.52 9.24 4.69
CA GLY A 224 11.28 10.52 5.36
C GLY A 224 10.97 10.32 6.85
N GLY A 225 11.51 11.20 7.68
CA GLY A 225 11.18 11.32 9.08
C GLY A 225 10.15 12.41 9.36
N GLU A 226 9.44 12.33 10.49
CA GLU A 226 8.39 13.30 10.87
C GLU A 226 8.90 14.73 11.09
N LYS A 227 10.19 14.91 11.38
CA LYS A 227 10.81 16.23 11.54
C LYS A 227 11.26 16.88 10.23
N GLY A 228 10.98 16.21 9.09
CA GLY A 228 11.32 16.71 7.76
C GLY A 228 12.70 16.27 7.25
N THR A 229 13.41 15.39 7.95
CA THR A 229 14.65 14.81 7.48
C THR A 229 14.37 13.74 6.42
N VAL A 230 15.19 13.70 5.37
CA VAL A 230 15.22 12.61 4.41
C VAL A 230 16.49 11.81 4.61
N PHE A 231 16.35 10.55 4.97
CA PHE A 231 17.45 9.63 5.16
C PHE A 231 17.68 8.81 3.90
N ALA A 232 18.93 8.69 3.47
CA ALA A 232 19.35 7.79 2.41
C ALA A 232 20.32 6.75 2.99
N VAL A 233 19.86 5.51 3.07
CA VAL A 233 20.62 4.39 3.61
C VAL A 233 21.14 3.56 2.47
N ARG A 234 22.46 3.39 2.36
CA ARG A 234 23.05 2.54 1.31
C ARG A 234 22.75 1.08 1.62
N ALA A 235 22.12 0.39 0.70
CA ALA A 235 22.04 -1.06 0.72
C ALA A 235 23.45 -1.62 0.43
N GLY A 236 24.16 -2.06 1.47
CA GLY A 236 25.46 -2.70 1.33
C GLY A 236 25.35 -4.09 0.69
N PRO A 237 26.47 -4.68 0.24
CA PRO A 237 26.48 -6.10 -0.10
C PRO A 237 26.06 -6.91 1.12
N ALA A 238 25.32 -8.00 0.89
CA ALA A 238 24.95 -8.92 1.97
C ALA A 238 26.23 -9.33 2.73
N PRO A 239 26.19 -9.41 4.08
CA PRO A 239 27.34 -9.87 4.84
C PRO A 239 27.74 -11.25 4.30
N ALA A 240 29.05 -11.42 4.06
CA ALA A 240 29.57 -12.73 3.63
C ALA A 240 29.15 -13.79 4.66
N PRO A 241 28.76 -15.00 4.24
CA PRO A 241 28.37 -16.04 5.17
C PRO A 241 29.49 -16.25 6.18
N ALA A 242 29.14 -16.28 7.45
CA ALA A 242 30.09 -16.56 8.53
C ALA A 242 30.77 -17.93 8.24
N ARG A 243 32.12 -17.91 8.19
CA ARG A 243 32.91 -19.12 7.99
C ARG A 243 32.90 -19.97 9.24
#